data_02eff9c4f93f4a34c8735efcfe46242a
#
_entry.id   02eff9c4f93f4a34c8735efcfe46242a
#
_cell.length_a   1.000
_cell.length_b   1.000
_cell.length_c   1.000
_cell.angle_alpha   90.00
_cell.angle_beta   90.00
_cell.angle_gamma   90.00
#
_symmetry.space_group_name_H-M   'P 1'
#
loop_
_entity.id
_entity.type
_entity.pdbx_description
1 polymer ?
#
loop_
_entity_poly.entity_id
_entity_poly.type
_entity_poly.pdbx_seq_one_letter_code
_entity_poly.pdbx_strand_id
1 'polypeptide(L)'
;MRAIGSHGQTVRHRPLADPAFTCQLGDANRIAELTGITTVADFRRRDVAAGGHGAPLMPAFHLAMLGTADEDRAVLNLGGIANLTLIPREGTTRGFDTGPANALMDAWCERHRGIPFDADGAFAASGQVLSLIHI
;
A
#
# COMPACT_ATOMS: atom_id res chain seq x y z
N MET A 1 9.83 7.32 22.18
CA MET A 1 9.70 7.28 20.70
C MET A 1 10.79 8.17 20.13
N ARG A 2 11.51 7.75 19.08
CA ARG A 2 12.63 8.53 18.51
C ARG A 2 12.21 9.45 17.38
N ALA A 3 11.23 9.04 16.57
CA ALA A 3 10.68 9.82 15.48
C ALA A 3 9.28 9.34 15.11
N ILE A 4 8.53 10.19 14.41
CA ILE A 4 7.24 9.90 13.80
C ILE A 4 7.41 9.93 12.28
N GLY A 5 6.97 8.89 11.57
CA GLY A 5 6.80 8.93 10.13
C GLY A 5 5.35 9.31 9.79
N SER A 6 5.14 10.40 9.05
CA SER A 6 3.80 10.83 8.65
C SER A 6 3.68 10.85 7.13
N HIS A 7 2.94 9.89 6.58
CA HIS A 7 2.63 9.86 5.15
C HIS A 7 1.55 10.89 4.77
N GLY A 8 0.64 11.18 5.69
CA GLY A 8 -0.58 11.91 5.38
C GLY A 8 -1.58 11.09 4.55
N GLN A 9 -2.62 11.75 4.03
CA GLN A 9 -3.62 11.14 3.17
C GLN A 9 -3.44 11.62 1.74
N THR A 10 -3.22 10.70 0.82
CA THR A 10 -3.14 11.03 -0.60
C THR A 10 -4.52 11.45 -1.12
N VAL A 11 -4.62 12.68 -1.59
CA VAL A 11 -5.85 13.24 -2.18
C VAL A 11 -5.74 13.42 -3.68
N ARG A 12 -4.53 13.52 -4.20
CA ARG A 12 -4.29 13.59 -5.63
C ARG A 12 -2.92 13.03 -5.99
N HIS A 13 -2.88 12.24 -7.06
CA HIS A 13 -1.66 11.60 -7.52
C HIS A 13 -1.64 11.57 -9.04
N ARG A 14 -0.73 12.32 -9.64
CA ARG A 14 -0.60 12.52 -11.09
C ARG A 14 0.88 12.47 -11.51
N PRO A 15 1.57 11.33 -11.33
CA PRO A 15 3.02 11.25 -11.59
C PRO A 15 3.36 11.33 -13.08
N LEU A 16 2.40 11.08 -13.96
CA LEU A 16 2.58 11.12 -15.42
C LEU A 16 2.00 12.41 -16.05
N ALA A 17 1.52 13.36 -15.25
CA ALA A 17 1.03 14.65 -15.77
C ALA A 17 2.20 15.60 -16.06
N ASP A 18 1.91 16.66 -16.79
CA ASP A 18 2.83 17.78 -17.00
C ASP A 18 2.19 19.08 -16.44
N PRO A 19 2.70 19.63 -15.32
CA PRO A 19 3.76 19.07 -14.47
C PRO A 19 3.30 17.86 -13.65
N ALA A 20 4.22 16.91 -13.43
CA ALA A 20 4.00 15.76 -12.57
C ALA A 20 3.87 16.20 -11.10
N PHE A 21 2.90 15.66 -10.37
CA PHE A 21 2.73 15.98 -8.95
C PHE A 21 2.02 14.90 -8.16
N THR A 22 2.18 14.97 -6.85
CA THR A 22 1.42 14.18 -5.88
C THR A 22 1.12 15.05 -4.66
N CYS A 23 -0.05 14.88 -4.05
CA CYS A 23 -0.50 15.68 -2.92
C CYS A 23 -1.01 14.76 -1.80
N GLN A 24 -0.37 14.89 -0.64
CA GLN A 24 -0.79 14.25 0.60
C GLN A 24 -1.19 15.32 1.60
N LEU A 25 -2.37 15.17 2.22
CA LEU A 25 -2.81 16.01 3.33
C LEU A 25 -2.21 15.52 4.63
N GLY A 26 -1.68 16.44 5.41
CA GLY A 26 -1.07 16.22 6.70
C GLY A 26 -0.05 17.32 6.98
N ASP A 27 -0.02 17.81 8.21
CA ASP A 27 0.89 18.87 8.64
C ASP A 27 1.94 18.30 9.61
N ALA A 28 3.09 17.98 9.04
CA ALA A 28 4.20 17.41 9.80
C ALA A 28 4.77 18.42 10.81
N ASN A 29 4.71 19.74 10.53
CA ASN A 29 5.17 20.76 11.46
C ASN A 29 4.25 20.80 12.69
N ARG A 30 2.94 20.73 12.48
CA ARG A 30 1.98 20.68 13.57
C ARG A 30 2.10 19.42 14.42
N ILE A 31 2.36 18.27 13.78
CA ILE A 31 2.63 17.02 14.51
C ILE A 31 3.89 17.19 15.38
N ALA A 32 4.98 17.70 14.81
CA ALA A 32 6.21 17.92 15.56
C ALA A 32 6.03 18.90 16.73
N GLU A 33 5.34 20.00 16.48
CA GLU A 33 5.06 21.02 17.51
C GLU A 33 4.23 20.48 18.68
N LEU A 34 3.14 19.77 18.37
CA LEU A 34 2.24 19.22 19.39
C LEU A 34 2.84 18.05 20.17
N THR A 35 3.76 17.30 19.59
CA THR A 35 4.31 16.09 20.21
C THR A 35 5.71 16.29 20.77
N GLY A 36 6.43 17.31 20.34
CA GLY A 36 7.85 17.48 20.64
C GLY A 36 8.75 16.39 20.02
N ILE A 37 8.23 15.62 19.05
CA ILE A 37 8.94 14.49 18.45
C ILE A 37 9.31 14.81 17.00
N THR A 38 10.55 14.53 16.63
CA THR A 38 11.01 14.67 15.23
C THR A 38 10.05 13.96 14.29
N THR A 39 9.50 14.69 13.32
CA THR A 39 8.56 14.15 12.34
C THR A 39 9.19 14.13 10.95
N VAL A 40 9.17 12.96 10.30
CA VAL A 40 9.60 12.73 8.92
C VAL A 40 8.36 12.58 8.05
N ALA A 41 8.28 13.34 6.98
CA ALA A 41 7.11 13.38 6.10
C ALA A 41 7.50 13.60 4.64
N ASP A 42 6.50 13.71 3.77
CA ASP A 42 6.67 14.04 2.35
C ASP A 42 7.51 13.02 1.57
N PHE A 43 7.18 11.76 1.73
CA PHE A 43 7.96 10.66 1.14
C PHE A 43 7.86 10.58 -0.39
N ARG A 44 6.78 11.10 -1.00
CA ARG A 44 6.45 10.87 -2.42
C ARG A 44 6.86 11.99 -3.35
N ARG A 45 6.79 13.25 -2.91
CA ARG A 45 7.00 14.41 -3.81
C ARG A 45 8.42 14.47 -4.35
N ARG A 46 9.40 14.10 -3.55
CA ARG A 46 10.79 14.10 -4.02
C ARG A 46 11.05 13.05 -5.11
N ASP A 47 10.45 11.87 -4.98
CA ASP A 47 10.56 10.82 -6.00
C ASP A 47 9.89 11.27 -7.31
N VAL A 48 8.69 11.85 -7.23
CA VAL A 48 8.00 12.41 -8.40
C VAL A 48 8.81 13.54 -9.04
N ALA A 49 9.39 14.45 -8.25
CA ALA A 49 10.23 15.53 -8.74
C ALA A 49 11.53 15.04 -9.40
N ALA A 50 12.01 13.86 -9.04
CA ALA A 50 13.15 13.20 -9.65
C ALA A 50 12.79 12.37 -10.90
N GLY A 51 11.52 12.42 -11.34
CA GLY A 51 11.03 11.65 -12.47
C GLY A 51 10.49 10.26 -12.14
N GLY A 52 10.41 9.92 -10.86
CA GLY A 52 9.78 8.68 -10.39
C GLY A 52 8.26 8.80 -10.29
N HIS A 53 7.61 7.68 -9.97
CA HIS A 53 6.15 7.63 -9.84
C HIS A 53 5.65 7.95 -8.43
N GLY A 54 6.54 8.05 -7.43
CA GLY A 54 6.15 8.26 -6.03
C GLY A 54 5.41 7.07 -5.40
N ALA A 55 5.26 5.96 -6.11
CA ALA A 55 4.63 4.72 -5.69
C ALA A 55 5.05 3.56 -6.61
N PRO A 56 5.17 2.32 -6.11
CA PRO A 56 5.20 1.95 -4.69
C PRO A 56 6.54 2.33 -4.01
N LEU A 57 6.51 2.74 -2.75
CA LEU A 57 7.73 3.03 -1.97
C LEU A 57 8.11 1.88 -1.00
N MET A 58 7.16 1.00 -0.71
CA MET A 58 7.35 -0.14 0.20
C MET A 58 8.41 -1.16 -0.23
N PRO A 59 8.69 -1.40 -1.53
CA PRO A 59 9.70 -2.37 -1.93
C PRO A 59 11.08 -2.12 -1.34
N ALA A 60 11.50 -0.85 -1.21
CA ALA A 60 12.78 -0.50 -0.59
C ALA A 60 12.81 -0.86 0.91
N PHE A 61 11.71 -0.66 1.62
CA PHE A 61 11.57 -1.07 3.01
C PHE A 61 11.54 -2.60 3.16
N HIS A 62 10.78 -3.29 2.31
CA HIS A 62 10.73 -4.74 2.30
C HIS A 62 12.12 -5.34 2.06
N LEU A 63 12.87 -4.81 1.11
CA LEU A 63 14.25 -5.24 0.87
C LEU A 63 15.12 -5.05 2.11
N ALA A 64 15.07 -3.87 2.75
CA ALA A 64 15.89 -3.56 3.91
C ALA A 64 15.57 -4.46 5.14
N MET A 65 14.30 -4.86 5.30
CA MET A 65 13.85 -5.63 6.46
C MET A 65 13.83 -7.13 6.24
N LEU A 66 13.58 -7.56 5.01
CA LEU A 66 13.29 -8.95 4.67
C LEU A 66 14.27 -9.55 3.65
N GLY A 67 15.14 -8.72 3.04
CA GLY A 67 16.14 -9.20 2.09
C GLY A 67 17.16 -10.12 2.77
N THR A 68 17.56 -11.18 2.07
CA THR A 68 18.60 -12.13 2.49
C THR A 68 19.35 -12.61 1.25
N ALA A 69 20.59 -13.06 1.46
CA ALA A 69 21.39 -13.70 0.41
C ALA A 69 21.07 -15.20 0.22
N ASP A 70 20.29 -15.77 1.13
CA ASP A 70 20.07 -17.23 1.18
C ASP A 70 18.92 -17.69 0.29
N GLU A 71 17.89 -16.85 0.11
CA GLU A 71 16.69 -17.22 -0.62
C GLU A 71 16.01 -16.02 -1.34
N ASP A 72 15.26 -16.32 -2.39
CA ASP A 72 14.35 -15.35 -3.01
C ASP A 72 13.11 -15.22 -2.14
N ARG A 73 12.64 -13.98 -1.93
CA ARG A 73 11.45 -13.69 -1.13
C ARG A 73 10.40 -12.92 -1.91
N ALA A 74 9.14 -13.14 -1.53
CA ALA A 74 8.02 -12.37 -2.03
C ALA A 74 7.19 -11.88 -0.85
N VAL A 75 6.81 -10.60 -0.87
CA VAL A 75 5.91 -9.99 0.11
C VAL A 75 4.61 -9.64 -0.59
N LEU A 76 3.52 -10.31 -0.21
CA LEU A 76 2.18 -10.02 -0.68
C LEU A 76 1.44 -9.18 0.36
N ASN A 77 0.96 -8.01 -0.05
CA ASN A 77 0.07 -7.18 0.75
C ASN A 77 -1.35 -7.25 0.16
N LEU A 78 -2.32 -7.60 1.00
CA LEU A 78 -3.74 -7.70 0.66
C LEU A 78 -4.51 -6.56 1.32
N GLY A 79 -4.51 -5.40 0.67
CA GLY A 79 -5.35 -4.26 1.03
C GLY A 79 -6.57 -4.16 0.12
N GLY A 80 -7.09 -2.97 -0.13
CA GLY A 80 -8.13 -2.75 -1.13
C GLY A 80 -7.68 -3.20 -2.52
N ILE A 81 -6.44 -2.86 -2.87
CA ILE A 81 -5.67 -3.38 -4.02
C ILE A 81 -4.55 -4.24 -3.45
N ALA A 82 -4.36 -5.43 -4.02
CA ALA A 82 -3.25 -6.28 -3.68
C ALA A 82 -1.97 -5.81 -4.41
N ASN A 83 -0.84 -5.87 -3.72
CA ASN A 83 0.46 -5.60 -4.32
C ASN A 83 1.49 -6.63 -3.89
N LEU A 84 2.46 -6.85 -4.74
CA LEU A 84 3.52 -7.83 -4.57
C LEU A 84 4.87 -7.13 -4.63
N THR A 85 5.75 -7.48 -3.71
CA THR A 85 7.17 -7.13 -3.77
C THR A 85 7.99 -8.39 -3.96
N LEU A 86 8.76 -8.47 -5.03
CA LEU A 86 9.71 -9.53 -5.30
C LEU A 86 11.11 -9.09 -4.85
N ILE A 87 11.73 -9.87 -3.98
CA ILE A 87 13.04 -9.61 -3.39
C ILE A 87 13.95 -10.79 -3.77
N PRO A 88 14.58 -10.75 -4.94
CA PRO A 88 15.51 -11.80 -5.33
C PRO A 88 16.79 -11.72 -4.50
N ARG A 89 17.46 -12.86 -4.31
CA ARG A 89 18.82 -12.93 -3.71
C ARG A 89 19.80 -12.06 -4.47
N GLU A 90 19.66 -12.08 -5.78
CA GLU A 90 20.50 -11.33 -6.71
C GLU A 90 19.63 -10.55 -7.67
N GLY A 91 20.03 -9.31 -8.00
CA GLY A 91 19.30 -8.47 -8.93
C GLY A 91 18.46 -7.40 -8.27
N THR A 92 17.46 -6.91 -8.99
CA THR A 92 16.67 -5.74 -8.60
C THR A 92 15.35 -6.13 -7.95
N THR A 93 15.11 -5.62 -6.74
CA THR A 93 13.79 -5.70 -6.08
C THR A 93 12.75 -4.95 -6.92
N ARG A 94 11.58 -5.57 -7.09
CA ARG A 94 10.46 -5.02 -7.86
C ARG A 94 9.19 -5.04 -7.02
N GLY A 95 8.36 -4.01 -7.20
CA GLY A 95 7.02 -3.96 -6.59
C GLY A 95 6.00 -3.48 -7.60
N PHE A 96 4.82 -4.08 -7.57
CA PHE A 96 3.71 -3.74 -8.47
C PHE A 96 2.37 -4.18 -7.88
N ASP A 97 1.30 -3.55 -8.35
CA ASP A 97 -0.06 -3.94 -8.04
C ASP A 97 -0.47 -5.17 -8.85
N THR A 98 -1.14 -6.13 -8.20
CA THR A 98 -1.59 -7.37 -8.84
C THR A 98 -3.06 -7.34 -9.23
N GLY A 99 -3.85 -6.47 -8.59
CA GLY A 99 -5.26 -6.29 -8.88
C GLY A 99 -6.09 -6.04 -7.62
N PRO A 100 -7.42 -5.97 -7.76
CA PRO A 100 -8.32 -5.80 -6.64
C PRO A 100 -8.20 -6.96 -5.62
N ALA A 101 -8.29 -6.61 -4.34
CA ALA A 101 -8.37 -7.58 -3.24
C ALA A 101 -9.61 -7.26 -2.38
N ASN A 102 -9.42 -6.69 -1.18
CA ASN A 102 -10.56 -6.40 -0.29
C ASN A 102 -11.61 -5.48 -0.93
N ALA A 103 -11.21 -4.58 -1.84
CA ALA A 103 -12.14 -3.65 -2.48
C ALA A 103 -13.29 -4.34 -3.20
N LEU A 104 -13.07 -5.52 -3.82
CA LEU A 104 -14.16 -6.29 -4.43
C LEU A 104 -15.07 -6.96 -3.40
N MET A 105 -14.49 -7.47 -2.32
CA MET A 105 -15.27 -8.07 -1.23
C MET A 105 -16.12 -7.01 -0.52
N ASP A 106 -15.55 -5.85 -0.25
CA ASP A 106 -16.24 -4.73 0.38
C ASP A 106 -17.39 -4.23 -0.51
N ALA A 107 -17.13 -4.02 -1.80
CA ALA A 107 -18.19 -3.64 -2.74
C ALA A 107 -19.31 -4.69 -2.87
N TRP A 108 -18.96 -5.97 -2.75
CA TRP A 108 -19.93 -7.06 -2.74
C TRP A 108 -20.80 -7.05 -1.47
N CYS A 109 -20.19 -6.82 -0.31
CA CYS A 109 -20.88 -6.66 0.96
C CYS A 109 -21.82 -5.44 0.95
N GLU A 110 -21.33 -4.31 0.47
CA GLU A 110 -22.14 -3.11 0.34
C GLU A 110 -23.37 -3.36 -0.55
N ARG A 111 -23.15 -3.98 -1.70
CA ARG A 111 -24.24 -4.29 -2.66
C ARG A 111 -25.28 -5.26 -2.12
N HIS A 112 -24.87 -6.29 -1.38
CA HIS A 112 -25.77 -7.39 -0.99
C HIS A 112 -26.25 -7.34 0.46
N ARG A 113 -25.55 -6.60 1.31
CA ARG A 113 -25.85 -6.50 2.75
C ARG A 113 -26.03 -5.06 3.23
N GLY A 114 -25.71 -4.06 2.40
CA GLY A 114 -25.75 -2.65 2.79
C GLY A 114 -24.72 -2.27 3.86
N ILE A 115 -23.67 -3.06 4.03
CA ILE A 115 -22.59 -2.83 5.00
C ILE A 115 -21.25 -2.62 4.27
N PRO A 116 -20.36 -1.77 4.77
CA PRO A 116 -19.16 -1.35 4.03
C PRO A 116 -18.10 -2.45 3.88
N PHE A 117 -18.12 -3.50 4.66
CA PHE A 117 -17.17 -4.63 4.59
C PHE A 117 -17.73 -5.84 5.34
N ASP A 118 -17.14 -7.02 5.12
CA ASP A 118 -17.49 -8.28 5.78
C ASP A 118 -16.75 -8.41 7.12
N ALA A 119 -17.38 -7.95 8.20
CA ALA A 119 -16.79 -8.05 9.53
C ALA A 119 -16.62 -9.53 9.92
N ASP A 120 -15.41 -9.88 10.34
CA ASP A 120 -15.00 -11.22 10.75
C ASP A 120 -15.25 -12.33 9.70
N GLY A 121 -15.48 -11.95 8.44
CA GLY A 121 -15.79 -12.89 7.37
C GLY A 121 -17.15 -13.58 7.51
N ALA A 122 -18.08 -12.99 8.26
CA ALA A 122 -19.36 -13.62 8.60
C ALA A 122 -20.25 -13.86 7.38
N PHE A 123 -20.23 -12.94 6.41
CA PHE A 123 -20.96 -13.11 5.16
C PHE A 123 -20.35 -14.22 4.31
N ALA A 124 -19.03 -14.24 4.15
CA ALA A 124 -18.32 -15.30 3.44
C ALA A 124 -18.57 -16.66 4.07
N ALA A 125 -18.52 -16.76 5.40
CA ALA A 125 -18.76 -17.99 6.15
C ALA A 125 -20.22 -18.52 6.01
N SER A 126 -21.19 -17.64 5.69
CA SER A 126 -22.57 -18.04 5.45
C SER A 126 -22.81 -18.68 4.08
N GLY A 127 -21.83 -18.65 3.20
CA GLY A 127 -21.88 -19.21 1.87
C GLY A 127 -21.47 -20.67 1.81
N GLN A 128 -21.62 -21.28 0.64
CA GLN A 128 -21.10 -22.60 0.35
C GLN A 128 -19.93 -22.49 -0.65
N VAL A 129 -18.87 -23.23 -0.38
CA VAL A 129 -17.75 -23.31 -1.31
C VAL A 129 -18.21 -24.00 -2.59
N LEU A 130 -18.15 -23.28 -3.71
CA LEU A 130 -18.39 -23.86 -5.01
C LEU A 130 -17.15 -24.57 -5.48
N SER A 131 -17.26 -25.86 -5.76
CA SER A 131 -16.16 -26.63 -6.37
C SER A 131 -16.03 -26.23 -7.85
N LEU A 132 -15.17 -25.26 -8.11
CA LEU A 132 -14.82 -24.84 -9.47
C LEU A 132 -13.64 -25.68 -9.95
N ILE A 133 -13.92 -26.95 -10.30
CA ILE A 133 -12.88 -27.93 -10.68
C ILE A 133 -12.31 -27.66 -12.09
N HIS A 134 -12.82 -26.70 -12.81
CA HIS A 134 -12.61 -26.57 -14.26
C HIS A 134 -12.17 -25.19 -14.71
N ILE A 135 -11.38 -24.54 -13.90
CA ILE A 135 -10.70 -23.32 -14.35
C ILE A 135 -9.28 -23.67 -14.76
#